data_be28cce2eba5afac6d754dd6d092270e
#
_entry.id   be28cce2eba5afac6d754dd6d092270e
#
_cell.length_a   1.000
_cell.length_b   1.000
_cell.length_c   1.000
_cell.angle_alpha   90.00
_cell.angle_beta   90.00
_cell.angle_gamma   90.00
#
_symmetry.space_group_name_H-M   'P 1'
#
loop_
_entity.id
_entity.type
_entity.pdbx_description
1 polymer ?
#
loop_
_entity_poly.entity_id
_entity_poly.type
_entity_poly.pdbx_seq_one_letter_code
_entity_poly.pdbx_strand_id
1 'polypeptide(L)'
;MNEQSEALGASSGPRLSTDVLSLEADVLVLGGGPAGTWAAWASANAGGRVILADKGYCGTSGATAPSGTGVWYVPPDEAAREEARASREAMGGYLADRAWMDRVLDQTCENVDRLAAWGYPFPTDDAGEAQKRSLQGPEYMRLMRRRVKAAGVTILDHSPALELLVSDGEVVGASGVDRQTGRRWTARAGAVVIATGGCAFLSRALGCNVLTGDGGLFAAEAGAEFSGMEFSNAYGLCPAFSSVTKSAFYRWASFYHEDGRPIEGAGSARGRSIIARTLLSESVYACLDQAPDGIAPIWRTDLTA
;
A
#
# COMPACT_ATOMS: atom_id res chain seq x y z
N MET A 1 21.17 38.89 -46.68
CA MET A 1 21.13 37.43 -46.79
C MET A 1 22.27 36.90 -45.91
N ASN A 2 21.92 36.51 -44.68
CA ASN A 2 22.85 35.78 -43.80
C ASN A 2 22.01 34.72 -43.09
N GLU A 3 22.16 33.51 -43.55
CA GLU A 3 21.59 32.33 -42.89
C GLU A 3 22.48 31.97 -41.69
N GLN A 4 21.97 32.15 -40.50
CA GLN A 4 22.53 31.53 -39.31
C GLN A 4 21.68 30.31 -38.98
N SER A 5 22.19 29.14 -39.40
CA SER A 5 21.72 27.82 -38.99
C SER A 5 22.11 27.61 -37.54
N GLU A 6 21.17 27.74 -36.59
CA GLU A 6 21.35 27.31 -35.22
C GLU A 6 21.28 25.78 -35.15
N ALA A 7 22.42 25.18 -34.87
CA ALA A 7 22.52 23.76 -34.56
C ALA A 7 21.81 23.47 -33.22
N LEU A 8 20.64 22.83 -33.25
CA LEU A 8 19.98 22.24 -32.11
C LEU A 8 20.93 21.21 -31.48
N GLY A 9 21.47 21.55 -30.33
CA GLY A 9 22.30 20.66 -29.52
C GLY A 9 21.50 19.41 -29.11
N ALA A 10 21.92 18.26 -29.61
CA ALA A 10 21.39 16.96 -29.21
C ALA A 10 21.68 16.80 -27.71
N SER A 11 20.61 16.80 -26.91
CA SER A 11 20.64 16.41 -25.51
C SER A 11 21.11 14.95 -25.43
N SER A 12 22.36 14.75 -25.01
CA SER A 12 22.86 13.40 -24.72
C SER A 12 22.10 12.84 -23.52
N GLY A 13 21.13 11.98 -23.79
CA GLY A 13 20.50 11.18 -22.75
C GLY A 13 21.53 10.42 -21.89
N PRO A 14 21.22 10.06 -20.64
CA PRO A 14 22.16 9.39 -19.76
C PRO A 14 22.72 8.14 -20.46
N ARG A 15 24.04 8.06 -20.60
CA ARG A 15 24.70 6.84 -21.12
C ARG A 15 24.43 5.72 -20.15
N LEU A 16 23.73 4.67 -20.59
CA LEU A 16 23.54 3.46 -19.81
C LEU A 16 24.92 2.89 -19.47
N SER A 17 25.20 2.75 -18.19
CA SER A 17 26.41 2.09 -17.72
C SER A 17 26.40 0.64 -18.24
N THR A 18 27.49 0.19 -18.83
CA THR A 18 27.69 -1.20 -19.23
C THR A 18 28.01 -2.10 -18.03
N ASP A 19 28.29 -1.51 -16.87
CA ASP A 19 28.58 -2.20 -15.63
C ASP A 19 27.28 -2.66 -14.94
N VAL A 20 27.16 -3.95 -14.75
CA VAL A 20 26.00 -4.58 -14.06
C VAL A 20 26.40 -4.87 -12.62
N LEU A 21 25.62 -4.36 -11.67
CA LEU A 21 25.76 -4.69 -10.26
C LEU A 21 25.24 -6.12 -10.02
N SER A 22 26.12 -7.07 -9.80
CA SER A 22 25.76 -8.46 -9.48
C SER A 22 25.74 -8.68 -7.99
N LEU A 23 24.63 -9.20 -7.48
CA LEU A 23 24.35 -9.37 -6.05
C LEU A 23 23.88 -10.81 -5.78
N GLU A 24 24.15 -11.28 -4.56
CA GLU A 24 23.65 -12.57 -4.06
C GLU A 24 23.06 -12.42 -2.67
N ALA A 25 21.93 -13.09 -2.42
CA ALA A 25 21.23 -13.10 -1.16
C ALA A 25 20.59 -14.47 -0.89
N ASP A 26 20.17 -14.70 0.33
CA ASP A 26 19.33 -15.84 0.65
C ASP A 26 17.86 -15.51 0.32
N VAL A 27 17.46 -14.24 0.57
CA VAL A 27 16.13 -13.72 0.24
C VAL A 27 16.23 -12.38 -0.47
N LEU A 28 15.57 -12.26 -1.61
CA LEU A 28 15.34 -11.01 -2.32
C LEU A 28 13.89 -10.55 -2.11
N VAL A 29 13.71 -9.34 -1.62
CA VAL A 29 12.39 -8.73 -1.42
C VAL A 29 12.18 -7.61 -2.44
N LEU A 30 11.12 -7.68 -3.21
CA LEU A 30 10.73 -6.68 -4.20
C LEU A 30 9.59 -5.82 -3.65
N GLY A 31 9.88 -4.56 -3.33
CA GLY A 31 8.96 -3.58 -2.76
C GLY A 31 9.24 -3.25 -1.29
N GLY A 32 9.44 -1.97 -1.00
CA GLY A 32 9.78 -1.42 0.33
C GLY A 32 8.59 -0.88 1.12
N GLY A 33 7.37 -1.34 0.81
CA GLY A 33 6.15 -1.07 1.58
C GLY A 33 6.07 -1.89 2.88
N PRO A 34 4.92 -1.86 3.59
CA PRO A 34 4.76 -2.62 4.84
C PRO A 34 5.09 -4.10 4.70
N ALA A 35 4.50 -4.78 3.71
CA ALA A 35 4.71 -6.21 3.50
C ALA A 35 6.20 -6.53 3.28
N GLY A 36 6.87 -5.80 2.38
CA GLY A 36 8.27 -6.03 2.08
C GLY A 36 9.19 -5.71 3.24
N THR A 37 8.95 -4.65 3.98
CA THR A 37 9.77 -4.31 5.15
C THR A 37 9.62 -5.32 6.28
N TRP A 38 8.41 -5.85 6.54
CA TRP A 38 8.22 -6.94 7.48
C TRP A 38 8.88 -8.24 7.02
N ALA A 39 8.73 -8.61 5.74
CA ALA A 39 9.37 -9.79 5.18
C ALA A 39 10.90 -9.71 5.27
N ALA A 40 11.47 -8.57 4.86
CA ALA A 40 12.91 -8.36 4.92
C ALA A 40 13.45 -8.39 6.36
N TRP A 41 12.73 -7.74 7.29
CA TRP A 41 13.10 -7.75 8.70
C TRP A 41 13.05 -9.17 9.29
N ALA A 42 11.97 -9.91 9.03
CA ALA A 42 11.80 -11.27 9.55
C ALA A 42 12.87 -12.22 8.99
N SER A 43 13.13 -12.18 7.69
CA SER A 43 14.15 -13.00 7.03
C SER A 43 15.56 -12.72 7.57
N ALA A 44 15.91 -11.43 7.78
CA ALA A 44 17.20 -11.05 8.31
C ALA A 44 17.36 -11.48 9.77
N ASN A 45 16.32 -11.37 10.60
CA ASN A 45 16.36 -11.85 11.99
C ASN A 45 16.37 -13.38 12.11
N ALA A 46 15.97 -14.10 11.06
CA ALA A 46 16.15 -15.54 10.95
C ALA A 46 17.58 -15.95 10.48
N GLY A 47 18.47 -14.97 10.29
CA GLY A 47 19.86 -15.19 9.90
C GLY A 47 20.13 -15.16 8.40
N GLY A 48 19.13 -14.86 7.56
CA GLY A 48 19.30 -14.76 6.11
C GLY A 48 20.00 -13.47 5.67
N ARG A 49 20.80 -13.55 4.62
CA ARG A 49 21.30 -12.38 3.88
C ARG A 49 20.17 -11.86 3.01
N VAL A 50 19.72 -10.64 3.24
CA VAL A 50 18.53 -10.09 2.60
C VAL A 50 18.88 -8.84 1.77
N ILE A 51 18.36 -8.82 0.54
CA ILE A 51 18.32 -7.63 -0.30
C ILE A 51 16.87 -7.21 -0.45
N LEU A 52 16.59 -5.91 -0.28
CA LEU A 52 15.29 -5.31 -0.53
C LEU A 52 15.44 -4.26 -1.63
N ALA A 53 14.78 -4.47 -2.77
CA ALA A 53 14.75 -3.52 -3.88
C ALA A 53 13.42 -2.78 -3.92
N ASP A 54 13.46 -1.44 -3.97
CA ASP A 54 12.28 -0.60 -4.10
C ASP A 54 12.42 0.34 -5.30
N LYS A 55 11.37 0.50 -6.09
CA LYS A 55 11.38 1.38 -7.26
C LYS A 55 11.43 2.88 -6.94
N GLY A 56 11.11 3.24 -5.69
CA GLY A 56 11.29 4.56 -5.14
C GLY A 56 12.26 4.51 -3.96
N TYR A 57 11.98 5.27 -2.92
CA TYR A 57 12.75 5.25 -1.68
C TYR A 57 12.01 4.39 -0.66
N CYS A 58 12.60 3.29 -0.23
CA CYS A 58 12.02 2.38 0.75
C CYS A 58 11.55 3.14 2.00
N GLY A 59 10.26 3.05 2.31
CA GLY A 59 9.64 3.77 3.42
C GLY A 59 8.97 5.09 3.05
N THR A 60 9.01 5.54 1.79
CA THR A 60 8.29 6.74 1.33
C THR A 60 7.51 6.52 0.05
N SER A 61 7.76 5.44 -0.66
CA SER A 61 7.01 5.06 -1.86
C SER A 61 5.78 4.22 -1.53
N GLY A 62 4.75 4.28 -2.38
CA GLY A 62 3.54 3.48 -2.28
C GLY A 62 2.43 4.10 -1.44
N ALA A 63 1.28 3.42 -1.39
CA ALA A 63 0.04 3.94 -0.83
C ALA A 63 0.06 4.12 0.70
N THR A 64 0.83 3.33 1.42
CA THR A 64 0.87 3.41 2.89
C THR A 64 1.66 4.61 3.40
N ALA A 65 2.78 4.92 2.77
CA ALA A 65 3.70 5.95 3.26
C ALA A 65 3.07 7.35 3.44
N PRO A 66 2.23 7.86 2.52
CA PRO A 66 1.62 9.19 2.66
C PRO A 66 0.28 9.18 3.41
N SER A 67 -0.25 8.03 3.80
CA SER A 67 -1.62 7.91 4.34
C SER A 67 -1.65 7.17 5.67
N GLY A 68 -2.83 7.11 6.30
CA GLY A 68 -3.06 6.25 7.45
C GLY A 68 -3.34 4.81 7.03
N THR A 69 -3.02 3.87 7.91
CA THR A 69 -3.28 2.45 7.72
C THR A 69 -4.11 1.91 8.88
N GLY A 70 -5.34 1.48 8.60
CA GLY A 70 -6.14 0.71 9.56
C GLY A 70 -5.54 -0.68 9.74
N VAL A 71 -5.44 -1.12 10.98
CA VAL A 71 -4.93 -2.46 11.34
C VAL A 71 -6.06 -3.27 11.96
N TRP A 72 -6.18 -4.51 11.55
CA TRP A 72 -7.17 -5.43 12.14
C TRP A 72 -6.65 -5.97 13.48
N TYR A 73 -6.44 -5.04 14.42
CA TYR A 73 -5.98 -5.33 15.76
C TYR A 73 -7.17 -5.70 16.66
N VAL A 74 -7.21 -6.93 17.10
CA VAL A 74 -8.18 -7.46 18.07
C VAL A 74 -7.38 -8.25 19.12
N PRO A 75 -7.40 -7.83 20.38
CA PRO A 75 -6.73 -8.57 21.46
C PRO A 75 -7.14 -10.04 21.51
N PRO A 76 -6.38 -10.92 22.15
CA PRO A 76 -6.67 -12.35 22.23
C PRO A 76 -7.81 -12.65 23.22
N ASP A 77 -8.95 -12.04 23.00
CA ASP A 77 -10.24 -12.30 23.63
C ASP A 77 -11.13 -13.04 22.63
N GLU A 78 -11.59 -14.23 22.99
CA GLU A 78 -12.30 -15.10 22.04
C GLU A 78 -13.64 -14.52 21.58
N ALA A 79 -14.38 -13.85 22.46
CA ALA A 79 -15.65 -13.25 22.09
C ALA A 79 -15.47 -12.10 21.10
N ALA A 80 -14.49 -11.20 21.37
CA ALA A 80 -14.16 -10.11 20.47
C ALA A 80 -13.59 -10.60 19.12
N ARG A 81 -12.81 -11.68 19.13
CA ARG A 81 -12.27 -12.29 17.90
C ARG A 81 -13.35 -12.98 17.08
N GLU A 82 -14.31 -13.68 17.73
CA GLU A 82 -15.44 -14.28 17.03
C GLU A 82 -16.31 -13.23 16.35
N GLU A 83 -16.64 -12.13 17.04
CA GLU A 83 -17.34 -11.00 16.44
C GLU A 83 -16.59 -10.41 15.25
N ALA A 84 -15.29 -10.23 15.38
CA ALA A 84 -14.43 -9.71 14.32
C ALA A 84 -14.38 -10.64 13.11
N ARG A 85 -14.25 -11.95 13.31
CA ARG A 85 -14.31 -12.97 12.24
C ARG A 85 -15.63 -12.94 11.52
N ALA A 86 -16.74 -13.07 12.26
CA ALA A 86 -18.08 -13.07 11.69
C ALA A 86 -18.37 -11.81 10.85
N SER A 87 -17.95 -10.64 11.35
CA SER A 87 -18.08 -9.39 10.62
C SER A 87 -17.30 -9.39 9.29
N ARG A 88 -16.09 -9.94 9.25
CA ARG A 88 -15.28 -10.00 8.03
C ARG A 88 -15.76 -11.04 7.04
N GLU A 89 -16.20 -12.20 7.53
CA GLU A 89 -16.84 -13.22 6.69
C GLU A 89 -18.06 -12.66 5.97
N ALA A 90 -18.94 -11.98 6.70
CA ALA A 90 -20.12 -11.37 6.11
C ALA A 90 -19.78 -10.32 5.03
N MET A 91 -18.73 -9.50 5.26
CA MET A 91 -18.26 -8.53 4.27
C MET A 91 -17.65 -9.20 3.04
N GLY A 92 -16.95 -10.30 3.22
CA GLY A 92 -16.29 -11.08 2.16
C GLY A 92 -17.18 -12.13 1.50
N GLY A 93 -18.51 -12.10 1.74
CA GLY A 93 -19.45 -13.06 1.15
C GLY A 93 -19.23 -14.50 1.62
N TYR A 94 -18.67 -14.68 2.81
CA TYR A 94 -18.36 -15.99 3.41
C TYR A 94 -17.36 -16.84 2.62
N LEU A 95 -16.49 -16.20 1.86
CA LEU A 95 -15.41 -16.85 1.08
C LEU A 95 -14.07 -16.93 1.84
N ALA A 96 -14.01 -16.34 3.03
CA ALA A 96 -12.79 -16.33 3.82
C ALA A 96 -12.57 -17.63 4.58
N ASP A 97 -11.31 -18.03 4.75
CA ASP A 97 -10.91 -19.15 5.59
C ASP A 97 -10.61 -18.66 7.02
N ARG A 98 -11.33 -19.18 8.01
CA ARG A 98 -11.17 -18.80 9.41
C ARG A 98 -9.78 -19.12 9.98
N ALA A 99 -9.15 -20.19 9.57
CA ALA A 99 -7.80 -20.53 10.02
C ALA A 99 -6.77 -19.48 9.58
N TRP A 100 -6.95 -18.89 8.39
CA TRP A 100 -6.15 -17.77 7.96
C TRP A 100 -6.49 -16.48 8.69
N MET A 101 -7.77 -16.24 9.02
CA MET A 101 -8.17 -15.10 9.84
C MET A 101 -7.51 -15.14 11.22
N ASP A 102 -7.48 -16.30 11.88
CA ASP A 102 -6.85 -16.47 13.19
C ASP A 102 -5.35 -16.18 13.13
N ARG A 103 -4.65 -16.72 12.13
CA ARG A 103 -3.23 -16.41 11.91
C ARG A 103 -2.98 -14.90 11.70
N VAL A 104 -3.85 -14.23 10.95
CA VAL A 104 -3.74 -12.79 10.73
C VAL A 104 -3.98 -12.01 12.02
N LEU A 105 -4.96 -12.40 12.83
CA LEU A 105 -5.24 -11.77 14.11
C LEU A 105 -4.07 -11.94 15.08
N ASP A 106 -3.53 -13.14 15.21
CA ASP A 106 -2.38 -13.43 16.09
C ASP A 106 -1.15 -12.64 15.65
N GLN A 107 -0.80 -12.74 14.37
CA GLN A 107 0.38 -12.05 13.84
C GLN A 107 0.22 -10.52 13.89
N THR A 108 -1.01 -10.00 13.72
CA THR A 108 -1.27 -8.57 13.85
C THR A 108 -1.06 -8.10 15.27
N CYS A 109 -1.58 -8.81 16.28
CA CYS A 109 -1.34 -8.48 17.68
C CYS A 109 0.15 -8.46 17.99
N GLU A 110 0.86 -9.53 17.65
CA GLU A 110 2.30 -9.64 17.88
C GLU A 110 3.09 -8.50 17.22
N ASN A 111 2.78 -8.20 15.95
CA ASN A 111 3.50 -7.17 15.21
C ASN A 111 3.19 -5.75 15.73
N VAL A 112 1.95 -5.47 16.13
CA VAL A 112 1.57 -4.17 16.70
C VAL A 112 2.20 -3.97 18.06
N ASP A 113 2.25 -5.00 18.90
CA ASP A 113 2.96 -4.95 20.20
C ASP A 113 4.47 -4.78 19.98
N ARG A 114 5.04 -5.41 18.97
CA ARG A 114 6.43 -5.20 18.55
C ARG A 114 6.70 -3.77 18.09
N LEU A 115 5.78 -3.15 17.34
CA LEU A 115 5.88 -1.73 16.98
C LEU A 115 5.89 -0.84 18.21
N ALA A 116 5.03 -1.12 19.21
CA ALA A 116 5.04 -0.40 20.49
C ALA A 116 6.39 -0.55 21.22
N ALA A 117 6.92 -1.77 21.31
CA ALA A 117 8.23 -2.04 21.91
C ALA A 117 9.37 -1.36 21.13
N TRP A 118 9.21 -1.11 19.84
CA TRP A 118 10.16 -0.36 19.04
C TRP A 118 10.02 1.16 19.15
N GLY A 119 9.07 1.64 19.96
CA GLY A 119 8.84 3.06 20.20
C GLY A 119 8.00 3.72 19.12
N TYR A 120 7.06 2.99 18.48
CA TYR A 120 6.07 3.61 17.63
C TYR A 120 5.13 4.49 18.46
N PRO A 121 4.91 5.77 18.10
CA PRO A 121 4.14 6.70 18.91
C PRO A 121 2.63 6.51 18.69
N PHE A 122 2.06 5.47 19.28
CA PHE A 122 0.61 5.29 19.25
C PHE A 122 -0.08 6.45 19.96
N PRO A 123 -1.13 7.04 19.38
CA PRO A 123 -1.98 7.96 20.10
C PRO A 123 -2.58 7.28 21.33
N THR A 124 -2.78 8.05 22.39
CA THR A 124 -3.48 7.59 23.60
C THR A 124 -4.87 8.23 23.65
N ASP A 125 -5.83 7.51 24.23
CA ASP A 125 -7.13 8.07 24.56
C ASP A 125 -7.08 8.83 25.91
N ASP A 126 -8.24 9.35 26.34
CA ASP A 126 -8.36 10.10 27.58
C ASP A 126 -8.06 9.26 28.84
N ALA A 127 -8.10 7.95 28.75
CA ALA A 127 -7.72 7.02 29.81
C ALA A 127 -6.21 6.68 29.79
N GLY A 128 -5.46 7.19 28.80
CA GLY A 128 -4.05 6.91 28.61
C GLY A 128 -3.77 5.59 27.86
N GLU A 129 -4.78 4.92 27.34
CA GLU A 129 -4.64 3.65 26.62
C GLU A 129 -4.23 3.87 25.16
N ALA A 130 -3.25 3.09 24.68
CA ALA A 130 -2.72 3.21 23.34
C ALA A 130 -3.72 2.76 22.27
N GLN A 131 -4.00 3.62 21.31
CA GLN A 131 -4.92 3.35 20.19
C GLN A 131 -4.21 2.59 19.06
N LYS A 132 -4.23 1.25 19.14
CA LYS A 132 -3.44 0.34 18.29
C LYS A 132 -4.09 -0.04 16.96
N ARG A 133 -5.29 0.48 16.65
CA ARG A 133 -6.05 0.11 15.44
C ARG A 133 -5.72 0.91 14.19
N SER A 134 -4.85 1.90 14.32
CA SER A 134 -4.45 2.76 13.21
C SER A 134 -3.00 3.17 13.31
N LEU A 135 -2.31 3.15 12.18
CA LEU A 135 -0.93 3.60 12.04
C LEU A 135 -0.88 4.81 11.12
N GLN A 136 -0.05 5.78 11.46
CA GLN A 136 0.27 6.90 10.58
C GLN A 136 1.38 6.47 9.63
N GLY A 137 1.10 6.49 8.33
CA GLY A 137 1.99 5.96 7.31
C GLY A 137 3.42 6.50 7.36
N PRO A 138 3.62 7.82 7.45
CA PRO A 138 4.97 8.38 7.48
C PRO A 138 5.80 7.88 8.68
N GLU A 139 5.21 7.86 9.88
CA GLU A 139 5.91 7.37 11.08
C GLU A 139 6.15 5.86 11.04
N TYR A 140 5.13 5.11 10.61
CA TYR A 140 5.21 3.67 10.47
C TYR A 140 6.33 3.27 9.51
N MET A 141 6.33 3.81 8.31
CA MET A 141 7.31 3.44 7.29
C MET A 141 8.73 3.93 7.62
N ARG A 142 8.85 5.09 8.29
CA ARG A 142 10.15 5.57 8.81
C ARG A 142 10.71 4.61 9.86
N LEU A 143 9.87 4.12 10.79
CA LEU A 143 10.27 3.13 11.77
C LEU A 143 10.67 1.83 11.10
N MET A 144 9.87 1.30 10.18
CA MET A 144 10.17 0.05 9.48
C MET A 144 11.49 0.11 8.73
N ARG A 145 11.75 1.20 7.98
CA ARG A 145 13.06 1.39 7.32
C ARG A 145 14.22 1.34 8.30
N ARG A 146 14.11 2.00 9.47
CA ARG A 146 15.15 1.93 10.50
C ARG A 146 15.38 0.51 10.99
N ARG A 147 14.31 -0.26 11.20
CA ARG A 147 14.39 -1.65 11.68
C ARG A 147 15.01 -2.58 10.64
N VAL A 148 14.62 -2.43 9.39
CA VAL A 148 15.19 -3.19 8.26
C VAL A 148 16.71 -2.91 8.13
N LYS A 149 17.12 -1.63 8.20
CA LYS A 149 18.54 -1.25 8.17
C LYS A 149 19.30 -1.81 9.37
N ALA A 150 18.73 -1.71 10.57
CA ALA A 150 19.36 -2.23 11.79
C ALA A 150 19.49 -3.77 11.79
N ALA A 151 18.63 -4.47 11.05
CA ALA A 151 18.72 -5.92 10.84
C ALA A 151 19.77 -6.33 9.79
N GLY A 152 20.50 -5.37 9.19
CA GLY A 152 21.56 -5.65 8.22
C GLY A 152 21.09 -5.89 6.79
N VAL A 153 19.83 -5.57 6.45
CA VAL A 153 19.30 -5.71 5.09
C VAL A 153 19.96 -4.71 4.15
N THR A 154 20.42 -5.17 3.00
CA THR A 154 20.88 -4.32 1.90
C THR A 154 19.69 -3.73 1.17
N ILE A 155 19.51 -2.41 1.20
CA ILE A 155 18.40 -1.71 0.54
C ILE A 155 18.91 -1.10 -0.77
N LEU A 156 18.24 -1.45 -1.86
CA LEU A 156 18.40 -0.84 -3.18
C LEU A 156 17.23 0.13 -3.38
N ASP A 157 17.44 1.40 -3.04
CA ASP A 157 16.48 2.47 -3.31
C ASP A 157 16.49 2.83 -4.81
N HIS A 158 15.38 3.35 -5.33
CA HIS A 158 15.22 3.78 -6.73
C HIS A 158 15.52 2.69 -7.76
N SER A 159 15.37 1.44 -7.36
CA SER A 159 15.83 0.26 -8.10
C SER A 159 14.67 -0.69 -8.43
N PRO A 160 13.76 -0.29 -9.37
CA PRO A 160 12.69 -1.19 -9.82
C PRO A 160 13.26 -2.51 -10.34
N ALA A 161 12.65 -3.61 -9.94
CA ALA A 161 12.77 -4.85 -10.66
C ALA A 161 12.01 -4.73 -11.99
N LEU A 162 12.56 -5.32 -13.04
CA LEU A 162 11.98 -5.31 -14.38
C LEU A 162 11.58 -6.71 -14.84
N GLU A 163 12.19 -7.74 -14.25
CA GLU A 163 11.90 -9.14 -14.54
C GLU A 163 12.33 -10.06 -13.39
N LEU A 164 11.71 -11.22 -13.28
CA LEU A 164 12.23 -12.31 -12.49
C LEU A 164 13.22 -13.14 -13.31
N LEU A 165 14.24 -13.66 -12.65
CA LEU A 165 15.17 -14.61 -13.24
C LEU A 165 14.63 -16.02 -12.98
N VAL A 166 14.40 -16.77 -14.04
CA VAL A 166 13.93 -18.15 -13.98
C VAL A 166 14.99 -19.07 -14.56
N SER A 167 15.29 -20.16 -13.85
CA SER A 167 16.17 -21.24 -14.32
C SER A 167 15.53 -22.57 -13.96
N ASP A 168 15.44 -23.47 -14.93
CA ASP A 168 14.86 -24.81 -14.75
C ASP A 168 13.44 -24.82 -14.14
N GLY A 169 12.65 -23.79 -14.43
CA GLY A 169 11.28 -23.62 -13.91
C GLY A 169 11.19 -23.03 -12.50
N GLU A 170 12.32 -22.68 -11.90
CA GLU A 170 12.37 -22.04 -10.56
C GLU A 170 12.79 -20.59 -10.66
N VAL A 171 12.21 -19.74 -9.81
CA VAL A 171 12.60 -18.32 -9.66
C VAL A 171 13.87 -18.26 -8.84
N VAL A 172 14.96 -17.80 -9.46
CA VAL A 172 16.32 -17.74 -8.87
C VAL A 172 16.79 -16.32 -8.58
N GLY A 173 15.94 -15.33 -8.72
CA GLY A 173 16.28 -13.93 -8.47
C GLY A 173 15.45 -12.96 -9.29
N ALA A 174 15.96 -11.74 -9.43
CA ALA A 174 15.39 -10.71 -10.29
C ALA A 174 16.48 -9.82 -10.88
N SER A 175 16.13 -9.10 -11.94
CA SER A 175 16.98 -8.05 -12.50
C SER A 175 16.23 -6.72 -12.58
N GLY A 176 16.99 -5.63 -12.68
CA GLY A 176 16.39 -4.31 -12.74
C GLY A 176 17.41 -3.21 -13.06
N VAL A 177 17.04 -1.97 -12.76
CA VAL A 177 17.86 -0.80 -13.04
C VAL A 177 17.78 0.18 -11.86
N ASP A 178 18.90 0.77 -11.50
CA ASP A 178 18.92 1.95 -10.64
C ASP A 178 18.53 3.17 -11.50
N ARG A 179 17.38 3.77 -11.18
CA ARG A 179 16.80 4.90 -11.93
C ARG A 179 17.61 6.19 -11.82
N GLN A 180 18.45 6.31 -10.81
CA GLN A 180 19.27 7.52 -10.61
C GLN A 180 20.56 7.48 -11.43
N THR A 181 21.17 6.31 -11.53
CA THR A 181 22.47 6.13 -12.21
C THR A 181 22.34 5.49 -13.59
N GLY A 182 21.20 4.86 -13.90
CA GLY A 182 21.03 4.02 -15.09
C GLY A 182 21.78 2.69 -15.02
N ARG A 183 22.41 2.36 -13.88
CA ARG A 183 23.14 1.12 -13.70
C ARG A 183 22.17 -0.07 -13.61
N ARG A 184 22.39 -1.09 -14.38
CA ARG A 184 21.66 -2.37 -14.26
C ARG A 184 22.10 -3.11 -13.01
N TRP A 185 21.17 -3.84 -12.41
CA TRP A 185 21.46 -4.76 -11.31
C TRP A 185 20.84 -6.12 -11.57
N THR A 186 21.48 -7.15 -11.05
CA THR A 186 21.00 -8.54 -11.03
C THR A 186 21.23 -9.05 -9.62
N ALA A 187 20.20 -9.60 -9.01
CA ALA A 187 20.28 -10.23 -7.69
C ALA A 187 19.81 -11.69 -7.80
N ARG A 188 20.71 -12.64 -7.50
CA ARG A 188 20.37 -14.05 -7.35
C ARG A 188 20.01 -14.31 -5.90
N ALA A 189 18.97 -15.14 -5.68
CA ALA A 189 18.51 -15.45 -4.34
C ALA A 189 17.88 -16.85 -4.28
N GLY A 190 17.96 -17.46 -3.10
CA GLY A 190 17.29 -18.72 -2.82
C GLY A 190 15.76 -18.60 -2.72
N ALA A 191 15.26 -17.41 -2.42
CA ALA A 191 13.83 -17.10 -2.45
C ALA A 191 13.57 -15.65 -2.87
N VAL A 192 12.46 -15.41 -3.57
CA VAL A 192 12.00 -14.05 -3.95
C VAL A 192 10.64 -13.77 -3.33
N VAL A 193 10.54 -12.67 -2.61
CA VAL A 193 9.29 -12.18 -2.02
C VAL A 193 8.79 -11.01 -2.85
N ILE A 194 7.63 -11.15 -3.49
CA ILE A 194 6.96 -10.07 -4.23
C ILE A 194 6.05 -9.30 -3.27
N ALA A 195 6.39 -8.07 -2.98
CA ALA A 195 5.69 -7.17 -2.06
C ALA A 195 5.44 -5.78 -2.68
N THR A 196 5.23 -5.73 -3.99
CA THR A 196 5.15 -4.50 -4.80
C THR A 196 3.85 -3.73 -4.67
N GLY A 197 2.89 -4.23 -3.89
CA GLY A 197 1.54 -3.69 -3.80
C GLY A 197 0.66 -4.08 -4.99
N GLY A 198 -0.45 -3.39 -5.16
CA GLY A 198 -1.44 -3.70 -6.19
C GLY A 198 -1.25 -2.94 -7.50
N CYS A 199 -2.33 -2.88 -8.29
CA CYS A 199 -2.43 -2.11 -9.53
C CYS A 199 -3.51 -1.04 -9.36
N ALA A 200 -3.12 0.18 -9.05
CA ALA A 200 -4.04 1.29 -8.77
C ALA A 200 -3.51 2.66 -9.28
N PHE A 201 -2.56 2.66 -10.20
CA PHE A 201 -1.88 3.88 -10.66
C PHE A 201 -2.81 4.88 -11.35
N LEU A 202 -3.91 4.41 -11.97
CA LEU A 202 -4.91 5.28 -12.61
C LEU A 202 -5.98 5.80 -11.65
N SER A 203 -6.03 5.30 -10.41
CA SER A 203 -7.07 5.69 -9.43
C SER A 203 -6.96 7.13 -8.95
N ARG A 204 -5.84 7.80 -9.19
CA ARG A 204 -5.49 9.14 -8.66
C ARG A 204 -5.49 9.21 -7.13
N ALA A 205 -5.65 8.09 -6.42
CA ALA A 205 -5.60 8.06 -4.97
C ALA A 205 -4.18 8.35 -4.46
N LEU A 206 -4.09 8.98 -3.30
CA LEU A 206 -2.83 9.39 -2.69
C LEU A 206 -1.86 8.22 -2.54
N GLY A 207 -0.66 8.36 -3.11
CA GLY A 207 0.40 7.35 -3.07
C GLY A 207 0.21 6.16 -4.00
N CYS A 208 -0.89 6.10 -4.77
CA CYS A 208 -1.18 4.97 -5.67
C CYS A 208 -0.56 5.10 -7.07
N ASN A 209 -0.07 6.27 -7.46
CA ASN A 209 0.53 6.52 -8.78
C ASN A 209 1.74 5.63 -9.12
N VAL A 210 2.35 5.03 -8.12
CA VAL A 210 3.48 4.09 -8.27
C VAL A 210 3.05 2.62 -8.25
N LEU A 211 1.77 2.33 -8.04
CA LEU A 211 1.23 0.96 -7.98
C LEU A 211 0.82 0.48 -9.37
N THR A 212 1.78 0.04 -10.16
CA THR A 212 1.65 -0.29 -11.58
C THR A 212 1.27 -1.75 -11.86
N GLY A 213 1.28 -2.62 -10.84
CA GLY A 213 0.88 -4.02 -10.98
C GLY A 213 1.98 -4.97 -11.45
N ASP A 214 3.19 -4.47 -11.68
CA ASP A 214 4.30 -5.24 -12.27
C ASP A 214 4.59 -6.54 -11.50
N GLY A 215 4.52 -6.51 -10.16
CA GLY A 215 4.75 -7.72 -9.36
C GLY A 215 3.72 -8.83 -9.60
N GLY A 216 2.46 -8.46 -9.87
CA GLY A 216 1.44 -9.43 -10.29
C GLY A 216 1.76 -10.02 -11.66
N LEU A 217 2.22 -9.18 -12.62
CA LEU A 217 2.66 -9.65 -13.92
C LEU A 217 3.83 -10.62 -13.79
N PHE A 218 4.87 -10.28 -13.05
CA PHE A 218 6.03 -11.15 -12.82
C PHE A 218 5.63 -12.51 -12.22
N ALA A 219 4.71 -12.49 -11.24
CA ALA A 219 4.20 -13.71 -10.64
C ALA A 219 3.45 -14.59 -11.66
N ALA A 220 2.59 -13.98 -12.48
CA ALA A 220 1.86 -14.68 -13.54
C ALA A 220 2.79 -15.30 -14.59
N GLU A 221 3.78 -14.55 -15.05
CA GLU A 221 4.79 -15.02 -16.01
C GLU A 221 5.62 -16.18 -15.45
N ALA A 222 5.84 -16.21 -14.13
CA ALA A 222 6.49 -17.29 -13.43
C ALA A 222 5.55 -18.48 -13.09
N GLY A 223 4.29 -18.45 -13.51
CA GLY A 223 3.31 -19.52 -13.32
C GLY A 223 2.63 -19.55 -11.95
N ALA A 224 2.67 -18.47 -11.19
CA ALA A 224 1.99 -18.42 -9.89
C ALA A 224 0.45 -18.43 -10.04
N GLU A 225 -0.22 -19.14 -9.15
CA GLU A 225 -1.67 -19.10 -9.03
C GLU A 225 -2.12 -17.84 -8.26
N PHE A 226 -3.26 -17.27 -8.69
CA PHE A 226 -3.85 -16.09 -8.06
C PHE A 226 -5.12 -16.46 -7.34
N SER A 227 -5.33 -15.85 -6.17
CA SER A 227 -6.53 -16.02 -5.36
C SER A 227 -7.06 -14.66 -4.93
N GLY A 228 -8.38 -14.53 -4.86
CA GLY A 228 -9.05 -13.34 -4.35
C GLY A 228 -8.97 -12.11 -5.27
N MET A 229 -8.68 -12.28 -6.55
CA MET A 229 -8.54 -11.17 -7.51
C MET A 229 -9.86 -10.43 -7.76
N GLU A 230 -11.00 -11.05 -7.46
CA GLU A 230 -12.32 -10.44 -7.46
C GLU A 230 -12.53 -9.43 -6.33
N PHE A 231 -11.74 -9.52 -5.26
CA PHE A 231 -11.82 -8.57 -4.15
C PHE A 231 -10.99 -7.33 -4.45
N SER A 232 -11.67 -6.28 -4.87
CA SER A 232 -11.05 -4.97 -5.05
C SER A 232 -11.37 -4.06 -3.86
N ASN A 233 -10.34 -3.42 -3.29
CA ASN A 233 -10.50 -2.37 -2.28
C ASN A 233 -10.42 -0.98 -2.91
N ALA A 234 -10.79 -0.86 -4.17
CA ALA A 234 -10.59 0.33 -4.99
C ALA A 234 -11.58 1.47 -4.73
N TYR A 235 -12.51 1.32 -3.81
CA TYR A 235 -13.53 2.34 -3.53
C TYR A 235 -12.97 3.48 -2.68
N GLY A 236 -12.12 4.24 -3.30
CA GLY A 236 -11.65 5.47 -2.74
C GLY A 236 -12.55 6.62 -3.13
N LEU A 237 -13.74 6.73 -2.53
CA LEU A 237 -14.50 7.97 -2.65
C LEU A 237 -13.68 9.12 -2.09
N CYS A 238 -13.56 10.21 -2.83
CA CYS A 238 -12.92 11.43 -2.38
C CYS A 238 -13.64 12.67 -2.94
N PRO A 239 -13.44 13.85 -2.35
CA PRO A 239 -13.83 15.10 -2.99
C PRO A 239 -13.18 15.22 -4.36
N ALA A 240 -13.90 15.74 -5.37
CA ALA A 240 -13.43 15.85 -6.75
C ALA A 240 -12.11 16.61 -6.92
N PHE A 241 -11.79 17.49 -5.97
CA PHE A 241 -10.54 18.27 -5.94
C PHE A 241 -9.39 17.60 -5.16
N SER A 242 -9.60 16.40 -4.59
CA SER A 242 -8.66 15.76 -3.67
C SER A 242 -8.32 14.34 -4.11
N SER A 243 -7.10 13.92 -3.82
CA SER A 243 -6.66 12.52 -3.95
C SER A 243 -6.73 11.75 -2.62
N VAL A 244 -7.19 12.39 -1.53
CA VAL A 244 -7.28 11.79 -0.20
C VAL A 244 -8.56 10.98 -0.09
N THR A 245 -8.43 9.68 -0.22
CA THR A 245 -9.52 8.72 -0.04
C THR A 245 -9.58 8.23 1.40
N LYS A 246 -10.68 7.61 1.81
CA LYS A 246 -10.86 7.01 3.15
C LYS A 246 -10.68 8.00 4.30
N SER A 247 -11.02 9.27 4.10
CA SER A 247 -10.97 10.25 5.17
C SER A 247 -12.08 10.00 6.21
N ALA A 248 -11.92 10.58 7.41
CA ALA A 248 -12.96 10.65 8.43
C ALA A 248 -14.25 11.33 7.93
N PHE A 249 -14.13 12.09 6.86
CA PHE A 249 -15.18 12.73 6.09
C PHE A 249 -16.44 11.86 5.92
N TYR A 250 -16.30 10.58 5.53
CA TYR A 250 -17.46 9.69 5.34
C TYR A 250 -18.23 9.37 6.62
N ARG A 251 -17.60 9.51 7.78
CA ARG A 251 -18.24 9.23 9.07
C ARG A 251 -19.20 10.34 9.47
N TRP A 252 -18.98 11.55 8.97
CA TRP A 252 -19.69 12.76 9.38
C TRP A 252 -20.41 13.45 8.21
N ALA A 253 -20.54 12.79 7.07
CA ALA A 253 -21.12 13.35 5.88
C ALA A 253 -22.50 12.76 5.58
N SER A 254 -23.41 13.61 5.19
CA SER A 254 -24.62 13.25 4.44
C SER A 254 -24.36 13.34 2.95
N PHE A 255 -24.99 12.47 2.16
CA PHE A 255 -24.76 12.35 0.72
C PHE A 255 -26.05 12.61 -0.04
N TYR A 256 -25.93 13.30 -1.17
CA TYR A 256 -27.04 13.82 -1.94
C TYR A 256 -26.90 13.53 -3.42
N HIS A 257 -28.03 13.31 -4.09
CA HIS A 257 -28.17 13.30 -5.53
C HIS A 257 -27.91 14.69 -6.14
N GLU A 258 -27.77 14.77 -7.46
CA GLU A 258 -27.56 16.02 -8.18
C GLU A 258 -28.70 17.02 -7.94
N ASP A 259 -29.95 16.55 -7.81
CA ASP A 259 -31.12 17.35 -7.51
C ASP A 259 -31.25 17.78 -6.02
N GLY A 260 -30.34 17.37 -5.18
CA GLY A 260 -30.30 17.71 -3.76
C GLY A 260 -31.10 16.79 -2.83
N ARG A 261 -31.73 15.72 -3.36
CA ARG A 261 -32.37 14.71 -2.50
C ARG A 261 -31.31 13.87 -1.80
N PRO A 262 -31.52 13.48 -0.51
CA PRO A 262 -30.62 12.56 0.17
C PRO A 262 -30.55 11.20 -0.54
N ILE A 263 -29.33 10.62 -0.58
CA ILE A 263 -29.13 9.25 -1.08
C ILE A 263 -29.51 8.28 0.02
N GLU A 264 -30.59 7.53 -0.22
CA GLU A 264 -31.08 6.54 0.74
C GLU A 264 -30.05 5.44 0.99
N GLY A 265 -29.79 5.13 2.26
CA GLY A 265 -28.84 4.09 2.66
C GLY A 265 -27.35 4.49 2.59
N ALA A 266 -27.02 5.71 2.19
CA ALA A 266 -25.62 6.17 2.11
C ALA A 266 -24.89 6.13 3.46
N GLY A 267 -25.58 6.28 4.58
CA GLY A 267 -25.03 6.13 5.93
C GLY A 267 -24.98 4.70 6.47
N SER A 268 -25.46 3.71 5.71
CA SER A 268 -25.46 2.31 6.12
C SER A 268 -24.09 1.63 5.98
N ALA A 269 -23.97 0.41 6.50
CA ALA A 269 -22.78 -0.43 6.30
C ALA A 269 -22.42 -0.65 4.80
N ARG A 270 -23.41 -0.54 3.90
CA ARG A 270 -23.27 -0.62 2.44
C ARG A 270 -23.19 0.75 1.76
N GLY A 271 -23.16 1.83 2.51
CA GLY A 271 -23.29 3.18 1.99
C GLY A 271 -22.28 3.52 0.90
N ARG A 272 -21.02 3.08 1.04
CA ARG A 272 -20.00 3.31 0.01
C ARG A 272 -20.35 2.67 -1.34
N SER A 273 -20.89 1.47 -1.33
CA SER A 273 -21.31 0.79 -2.56
C SER A 273 -22.52 1.47 -3.20
N ILE A 274 -23.43 2.01 -2.38
CA ILE A 274 -24.59 2.79 -2.85
C ILE A 274 -24.10 4.07 -3.53
N ILE A 275 -23.24 4.85 -2.84
CA ILE A 275 -22.66 6.07 -3.37
C ILE A 275 -21.89 5.81 -4.67
N ALA A 276 -21.05 4.78 -4.68
CA ALA A 276 -20.28 4.42 -5.87
C ALA A 276 -21.15 4.04 -7.05
N ARG A 277 -22.26 3.34 -6.83
CA ARG A 277 -23.23 3.04 -7.89
C ARG A 277 -23.94 4.29 -8.42
N THR A 278 -24.32 5.20 -7.53
CA THR A 278 -24.95 6.47 -7.93
C THR A 278 -24.01 7.29 -8.80
N LEU A 279 -22.70 7.33 -8.45
CA LEU A 279 -21.67 8.01 -9.23
C LEU A 279 -21.49 7.49 -10.66
N LEU A 280 -21.97 6.29 -10.98
CA LEU A 280 -21.94 5.76 -12.35
C LEU A 280 -22.97 6.44 -13.25
N SER A 281 -24.00 7.06 -12.70
CA SER A 281 -25.12 7.64 -13.44
C SER A 281 -25.29 9.14 -13.26
N GLU A 282 -24.82 9.70 -12.15
CA GLU A 282 -24.98 11.14 -11.83
C GLU A 282 -23.89 11.64 -10.89
N SER A 283 -23.79 12.96 -10.75
CA SER A 283 -22.94 13.60 -9.76
C SER A 283 -23.48 13.37 -8.34
N VAL A 284 -22.59 13.03 -7.41
CA VAL A 284 -22.91 12.89 -5.99
C VAL A 284 -22.25 14.00 -5.20
N TYR A 285 -22.98 14.55 -4.27
CA TYR A 285 -22.52 15.62 -3.37
C TYR A 285 -22.47 15.13 -1.94
N ALA A 286 -21.49 15.62 -1.19
CA ALA A 286 -21.37 15.35 0.23
C ALA A 286 -21.38 16.65 1.03
N CYS A 287 -22.01 16.63 2.20
CA CYS A 287 -22.02 17.70 3.17
C CYS A 287 -21.52 17.17 4.51
N LEU A 288 -20.55 17.82 5.12
CA LEU A 288 -20.10 17.52 6.48
C LEU A 288 -21.03 18.23 7.49
N ASP A 289 -22.18 17.65 7.69
CA ASP A 289 -23.26 18.18 8.56
C ASP A 289 -23.45 17.41 9.86
N GLN A 290 -22.72 16.30 10.03
CA GLN A 290 -22.75 15.42 11.20
C GLN A 290 -21.42 15.46 11.99
N ALA A 291 -20.58 16.43 11.72
CA ALA A 291 -19.29 16.55 12.40
C ALA A 291 -19.48 16.97 13.87
N PRO A 292 -18.65 16.44 14.79
CA PRO A 292 -18.64 16.92 16.19
C PRO A 292 -18.36 18.41 16.29
N ASP A 293 -18.78 19.01 17.40
CA ASP A 293 -18.51 20.41 17.71
C ASP A 293 -17.02 20.75 17.56
N GLY A 294 -16.73 21.85 16.89
CA GLY A 294 -15.37 22.33 16.64
C GLY A 294 -14.79 21.97 15.28
N ILE A 295 -15.45 21.13 14.48
CA ILE A 295 -15.11 20.90 13.07
C ILE A 295 -16.03 21.76 12.21
N ALA A 296 -15.44 22.71 11.48
CA ALA A 296 -16.21 23.56 10.58
C ALA A 296 -16.93 22.73 9.51
N PRO A 297 -18.24 22.91 9.30
CA PRO A 297 -18.97 22.19 8.28
C PRO A 297 -18.44 22.57 6.89
N ILE A 298 -18.09 21.57 6.10
CA ILE A 298 -17.79 21.75 4.68
C ILE A 298 -19.11 21.64 3.93
N TRP A 299 -19.54 22.77 3.36
CA TRP A 299 -20.76 22.85 2.60
C TRP A 299 -20.54 22.25 1.20
N ARG A 300 -21.29 21.23 0.87
CA ARG A 300 -21.47 20.61 -0.44
C ARG A 300 -20.19 20.55 -1.29
N THR A 301 -19.63 19.37 -1.42
CA THR A 301 -18.50 19.09 -2.29
C THR A 301 -18.85 17.95 -3.24
N ASP A 302 -18.40 18.06 -4.48
CA ASP A 302 -18.53 17.00 -5.48
C ASP A 302 -17.65 15.81 -5.09
N LEU A 303 -18.12 14.60 -5.34
CA LEU A 303 -17.39 13.36 -5.13
C LEU A 303 -16.94 12.76 -6.45
N THR A 304 -15.87 12.00 -6.38
CA THR A 304 -15.40 11.09 -7.45
C THR A 304 -15.12 9.71 -6.87
N ALA A 305 -15.22 8.70 -7.69
CA ALA A 305 -14.87 7.31 -7.38
C ALA A 305 -13.57 6.89 -8.08
#